data_835735cabc2f09603833d2eb1dd67506
#
_entry.id   835735cabc2f09603833d2eb1dd67506
#
_cell.length_a   1.000
_cell.length_b   1.000
_cell.length_c   1.000
_cell.angle_alpha   90.00
_cell.angle_beta   90.00
_cell.angle_gamma   90.00
#
_symmetry.space_group_name_H-M   'P 1'
#
loop_
_entity.id
_entity.type
_entity.pdbx_description
1 polymer ?
#
loop_
_entity_poly.entity_id
_entity_poly.type
_entity_poly.pdbx_seq_one_letter_code
_entity_poly.pdbx_strand_id
1 'polypeptide(L)'
;SRASCNNVLTQPVSAYILPQSAERRLTEADLEGLSHQQLCLARNEIYARHGRRFKNKDIAAYFAEKDWYYPSIDASVFDANQNSYLSEDELYNATFMLGYEKRKFGKSYY
;
A
#
# COMPACT_ATOMS: atom_id res chain seq x y z
N SER A 1 2.05 -21.31 16.67
CA SER A 1 2.03 -21.23 16.16
C SER A 1 1.88 -21.33 16.30
N ARG A 2 1.76 -21.69 16.40
CA ARG A 2 1.65 -21.74 16.07
C ARG A 2 1.37 -22.07 15.77
N ALA A 3 1.19 -22.54 16.30
CA ALA A 3 0.99 -22.75 15.62
C ALA A 3 0.69 -22.90 15.49
N SER A 4 0.55 -23.28 15.91
CA SER A 4 0.33 -23.25 15.29
C SER A 4 0.04 -22.96 15.11
N CYS A 5 -0.08 -23.33 15.59
CA CYS A 5 -0.29 -22.93 14.95
C CYS A 5 -0.51 -22.35 14.93
N ASN A 6 -0.49 -22.55 15.36
CA ASN A 6 -0.59 -21.82 14.86
C ASN A 6 -0.76 -21.08 14.65
N ASN A 7 -0.67 -21.27 14.95
CA ASN A 7 -0.76 -20.51 14.34
C ASN A 7 -0.79 -19.93 13.99
N VAL A 8 -0.64 -20.18 14.25
CA VAL A 8 -0.64 -19.60 13.60
C VAL A 8 -0.77 -19.06 13.19
N LEU A 9 -1.04 -19.09 13.25
CA LEU A 9 -1.23 -18.42 12.68
C LEU A 9 -1.09 -17.71 12.41
N THR A 10 -1.53 -17.84 12.41
CA THR A 10 -0.64 -16.98 12.25
C THR A 10 -0.64 -15.89 11.19
N GLN A 11 0.10 -14.84 11.35
CA GLN A 11 0.05 -13.71 10.42
C GLN A 11 0.73 -14.07 9.10
N PRO A 12 0.05 -14.03 7.97
CA PRO A 12 0.70 -14.32 6.70
C PRO A 12 1.76 -13.29 6.37
N VAL A 13 2.87 -13.71 5.78
CA VAL A 13 3.92 -12.78 5.35
C VAL A 13 3.44 -11.88 4.21
N SER A 14 2.40 -12.31 3.50
CA SER A 14 1.79 -11.54 2.41
C SER A 14 0.82 -10.47 2.91
N ALA A 15 0.69 -10.32 4.23
CA ALA A 15 -0.24 -9.36 4.81
C ALA A 15 0.10 -7.93 4.40
N TYR A 16 -0.90 -7.06 4.51
CA TYR A 16 -0.73 -5.64 4.19
C TYR A 16 0.10 -4.92 5.24
N ILE A 17 0.81 -3.88 4.81
CA ILE A 17 1.53 -2.99 5.74
C ILE A 17 0.52 -2.17 6.53
N LEU A 18 -0.48 -1.59 5.85
CA LEU A 18 -1.52 -0.79 6.49
C LEU A 18 -2.90 -1.22 5.98
N PRO A 19 -3.42 -2.33 6.50
CA PRO A 19 -4.75 -2.80 6.06
C PRO A 19 -5.85 -1.78 6.35
N GLN A 20 -5.72 -0.99 7.41
CA GLN A 20 -6.70 0.02 7.77
C GLN A 20 -6.81 1.16 6.74
N SER A 21 -5.87 1.26 5.81
CA SER A 21 -5.94 2.28 4.76
C SER A 21 -7.12 2.08 3.82
N ALA A 22 -7.72 0.88 3.81
CA ALA A 22 -8.92 0.59 3.04
C ALA A 22 -10.20 0.80 3.86
N GLU A 23 -10.07 1.02 5.17
CA GLU A 23 -11.21 0.97 6.08
C GLU A 23 -11.58 2.31 6.67
N ARG A 24 -10.62 3.20 6.85
CA ARG A 24 -10.84 4.51 7.47
C ARG A 24 -9.73 5.47 7.07
N ARG A 25 -9.95 6.75 7.38
CA ARG A 25 -8.91 7.75 7.16
C ARG A 25 -7.79 7.57 8.18
N LEU A 26 -6.56 7.65 7.70
CA LEU A 26 -5.37 7.47 8.53
C LEU A 26 -5.02 8.78 9.25
N THR A 27 -4.26 8.63 10.33
CA THR A 27 -3.69 9.75 11.07
C THR A 27 -2.18 9.62 11.07
N GLU A 28 -1.48 10.66 11.54
CA GLU A 28 -0.03 10.61 11.63
C GLU A 28 0.44 9.48 12.56
N ALA A 29 -0.34 9.17 13.60
CA ALA A 29 0.01 8.09 14.51
C ALA A 29 0.07 6.74 13.78
N ASP A 30 -0.76 6.55 12.76
CA ASP A 30 -0.73 5.32 11.96
C ASP A 30 0.58 5.18 11.18
N LEU A 31 1.26 6.28 10.89
CA LEU A 31 2.43 6.30 10.01
C LEU A 31 3.76 6.38 10.77
N GLU A 32 3.74 6.75 12.05
CA GLU A 32 4.95 7.10 12.78
C GLU A 32 5.99 6.00 12.86
N GLY A 33 5.56 4.76 12.91
CA GLY A 33 6.47 3.62 13.05
C GLY A 33 7.06 3.12 11.74
N LEU A 34 6.69 3.70 10.61
CA LEU A 34 7.11 3.20 9.31
C LEU A 34 8.39 3.88 8.84
N SER A 35 9.30 3.08 8.24
CA SER A 35 10.48 3.64 7.58
C SER A 35 10.02 4.35 6.30
N HIS A 36 10.94 5.13 5.69
CA HIS A 36 10.64 5.82 4.45
C HIS A 36 10.18 4.83 3.37
N GLN A 37 10.91 3.71 3.24
CA GLN A 37 10.57 2.69 2.26
C GLN A 37 9.22 2.05 2.56
N GLN A 38 8.96 1.69 3.81
CA GLN A 38 7.69 1.09 4.21
C GLN A 38 6.52 2.02 3.95
N LEU A 39 6.71 3.31 4.22
CA LEU A 39 5.66 4.31 4.00
C LEU A 39 5.31 4.40 2.52
N CYS A 40 6.32 4.43 1.65
CA CYS A 40 6.11 4.47 0.21
C CYS A 40 5.39 3.21 -0.27
N LEU A 41 5.82 2.04 0.20
CA LEU A 41 5.19 0.78 -0.17
C LEU A 41 3.77 0.68 0.35
N ALA A 42 3.51 1.18 1.56
CA ALA A 42 2.16 1.19 2.14
C ALA A 42 1.22 2.06 1.33
N ARG A 43 1.70 3.20 0.82
CA ARG A 43 0.90 4.07 -0.05
C ARG A 43 0.58 3.36 -1.36
N ASN A 44 1.57 2.74 -1.97
CA ASN A 44 1.35 2.03 -3.23
C ASN A 44 0.52 0.76 -3.06
N GLU A 45 0.50 0.19 -1.86
CA GLU A 45 -0.35 -0.94 -1.53
C GLU A 45 -1.83 -0.63 -1.75
N ILE A 46 -2.24 0.63 -1.51
CA ILE A 46 -3.62 1.07 -1.78
C ILE A 46 -3.96 0.80 -3.25
N TYR A 47 -3.06 1.13 -4.15
CA TYR A 47 -3.26 0.92 -5.59
C TYR A 47 -3.13 -0.56 -5.96
N ALA A 48 -2.17 -1.24 -5.36
CA ALA A 48 -1.90 -2.65 -5.67
C ALA A 48 -3.09 -3.54 -5.33
N ARG A 49 -3.82 -3.22 -4.25
CA ARG A 49 -4.99 -4.00 -3.86
C ARG A 49 -6.07 -4.02 -4.95
N HIS A 50 -6.08 -2.99 -5.80
CA HIS A 50 -7.04 -2.88 -6.89
C HIS A 50 -6.49 -3.39 -8.22
N GLY A 51 -5.25 -3.92 -8.22
CA GLY A 51 -4.69 -4.53 -9.41
C GLY A 51 -3.88 -3.61 -10.31
N ARG A 52 -3.47 -2.43 -9.82
CA ARG A 52 -2.62 -1.54 -10.61
C ARG A 52 -1.29 -2.18 -10.89
N ARG A 53 -0.84 -2.11 -12.14
CA ARG A 53 0.53 -2.50 -12.51
C ARG A 53 1.47 -1.35 -12.20
N PHE A 54 2.73 -1.66 -11.91
CA PHE A 54 3.71 -0.66 -11.53
C PHE A 54 4.82 -0.58 -12.57
N LYS A 55 5.17 0.66 -12.94
CA LYS A 55 6.27 0.89 -13.88
C LYS A 55 7.63 0.81 -13.19
N ASN A 56 7.70 1.21 -11.92
CA ASN A 56 8.92 1.10 -11.13
C ASN A 56 9.19 -0.37 -10.85
N LYS A 57 10.37 -0.84 -11.23
CA LYS A 57 10.71 -2.26 -11.13
C LYS A 57 10.77 -2.76 -9.70
N ASP A 58 11.25 -1.92 -8.78
CA ASP A 58 11.39 -2.32 -7.38
C ASP A 58 10.03 -2.46 -6.71
N ILE A 59 9.11 -1.53 -6.99
CA ILE A 59 7.75 -1.61 -6.47
C ILE A 59 7.04 -2.83 -7.05
N ALA A 60 7.18 -3.03 -8.37
CA ALA A 60 6.56 -4.16 -9.03
C ALA A 60 7.06 -5.49 -8.45
N ALA A 61 8.36 -5.60 -8.20
CA ALA A 61 8.94 -6.81 -7.63
C ALA A 61 8.43 -7.07 -6.22
N TYR A 62 8.29 -6.02 -5.42
CA TYR A 62 7.77 -6.15 -4.07
C TYR A 62 6.36 -6.76 -4.07
N PHE A 63 5.46 -6.20 -4.90
CA PHE A 63 4.08 -6.69 -4.92
C PHE A 63 3.95 -8.04 -5.63
N ALA A 64 4.83 -8.33 -6.58
CA ALA A 64 4.78 -9.61 -7.31
C ALA A 64 4.90 -10.81 -6.37
N GLU A 65 5.51 -10.63 -5.20
CA GLU A 65 5.67 -11.71 -4.22
C GLU A 65 4.46 -11.89 -3.32
N LYS A 66 3.47 -10.98 -3.40
CA LYS A 66 2.30 -11.04 -2.54
C LYS A 66 1.25 -11.94 -3.18
N ASP A 67 0.70 -12.86 -2.41
CA ASP A 67 -0.28 -13.81 -2.95
C ASP A 67 -1.64 -13.16 -3.22
N TRP A 68 -1.90 -11.97 -2.67
CA TRP A 68 -3.14 -11.24 -2.92
C TRP A 68 -3.07 -10.31 -4.12
N TYR A 69 -1.88 -10.13 -4.71
CA TYR A 69 -1.72 -9.15 -5.79
C TYR A 69 -1.97 -9.79 -7.15
N TYR A 70 -2.94 -9.24 -7.89
CA TYR A 70 -3.28 -9.69 -9.23
C TYR A 70 -3.22 -8.51 -10.19
N PRO A 71 -2.05 -8.27 -10.85
CA PRO A 71 -1.89 -7.12 -11.74
C PRO A 71 -2.77 -7.27 -12.96
N SER A 72 -3.72 -6.36 -13.12
CA SER A 72 -4.72 -6.45 -14.17
C SER A 72 -5.00 -5.13 -14.88
N ILE A 73 -4.57 -4.00 -14.29
CA ILE A 73 -4.88 -2.68 -14.82
C ILE A 73 -3.58 -1.93 -15.08
N ASP A 74 -3.38 -1.49 -16.32
CA ASP A 74 -2.19 -0.71 -16.66
C ASP A 74 -2.12 0.56 -15.82
N ALA A 75 -0.90 0.97 -15.47
CA ALA A 75 -0.68 2.12 -14.60
C ALA A 75 -1.34 3.39 -15.15
N SER A 76 -1.22 3.62 -16.46
CA SER A 76 -1.79 4.82 -17.06
C SER A 76 -3.32 4.81 -17.04
N VAL A 77 -3.93 3.64 -17.25
CA VAL A 77 -5.38 3.49 -17.20
C VAL A 77 -5.87 3.71 -15.77
N PHE A 78 -5.19 3.09 -14.80
CA PHE A 78 -5.55 3.23 -13.40
C PHE A 78 -5.47 4.69 -12.96
N ASP A 79 -4.36 5.35 -13.27
CA ASP A 79 -4.13 6.73 -12.82
C ASP A 79 -5.12 7.71 -13.43
N ALA A 80 -5.58 7.44 -14.65
CA ALA A 80 -6.58 8.28 -15.29
C ALA A 80 -7.99 8.06 -14.71
N ASN A 81 -8.20 6.97 -13.97
CA ASN A 81 -9.53 6.58 -13.50
C ASN A 81 -9.55 6.25 -11.99
N GLN A 82 -8.68 6.89 -11.21
CA GLN A 82 -8.54 6.56 -9.79
C GLN A 82 -9.88 6.59 -9.04
N ASN A 83 -10.72 7.57 -9.35
CA ASN A 83 -12.00 7.71 -8.67
C ASN A 83 -12.95 6.53 -8.92
N SER A 84 -12.71 5.79 -9.99
CA SER A 84 -13.52 4.60 -10.30
C SER A 84 -13.07 3.37 -9.51
N TYR A 85 -11.82 3.34 -9.09
CA TYR A 85 -11.24 2.19 -8.42
C TYR A 85 -11.14 2.37 -6.90
N LEU A 86 -10.80 3.57 -6.45
CA LEU A 86 -10.52 3.84 -5.04
C LEU A 86 -11.74 4.43 -4.34
N SER A 87 -11.92 4.05 -3.07
CA SER A 87 -12.93 4.68 -2.23
C SER A 87 -12.48 6.09 -1.83
N GLU A 88 -13.40 6.88 -1.27
CA GLU A 88 -13.05 8.22 -0.79
C GLU A 88 -11.96 8.17 0.27
N ASP A 89 -12.05 7.20 1.17
CA ASP A 89 -11.04 7.05 2.23
C ASP A 89 -9.69 6.67 1.64
N GLU A 90 -9.67 5.80 0.64
CA GLU A 90 -8.43 5.42 -0.02
C GLU A 90 -7.79 6.59 -0.76
N LEU A 91 -8.60 7.40 -1.43
CA LEU A 91 -8.11 8.60 -2.11
C LEU A 91 -7.52 9.59 -1.11
N TYR A 92 -8.23 9.81 0.00
CA TYR A 92 -7.73 10.67 1.06
C TYR A 92 -6.40 10.15 1.60
N ASN A 93 -6.33 8.85 1.88
CA ASN A 93 -5.16 8.25 2.49
C ASN A 93 -3.93 8.31 1.58
N ALA A 94 -4.11 8.08 0.28
CA ALA A 94 -3.00 8.17 -0.66
C ALA A 94 -2.40 9.59 -0.67
N THR A 95 -3.24 10.60 -0.70
CA THR A 95 -2.80 12.00 -0.67
C THR A 95 -2.16 12.35 0.66
N PHE A 96 -2.79 11.93 1.76
CA PHE A 96 -2.30 12.19 3.10
C PHE A 96 -0.92 11.57 3.32
N MET A 97 -0.75 10.31 2.89
CA MET A 97 0.52 9.60 3.06
C MET A 97 1.63 10.22 2.21
N LEU A 98 1.33 10.63 0.99
CA LEU A 98 2.33 11.27 0.15
C LEU A 98 2.77 12.60 0.75
N GLY A 99 1.83 13.39 1.26
CA GLY A 99 2.15 14.65 1.94
C GLY A 99 3.01 14.43 3.18
N TYR A 100 2.67 13.43 3.98
CA TYR A 100 3.43 13.09 5.17
C TYR A 100 4.86 12.66 4.80
N GLU A 101 4.98 11.81 3.78
CA GLU A 101 6.26 11.33 3.30
C GLU A 101 7.17 12.49 2.86
N LYS A 102 6.61 13.43 2.11
CA LYS A 102 7.38 14.58 1.63
C LYS A 102 7.78 15.52 2.76
N ARG A 103 6.90 15.74 3.74
CA ARG A 103 7.22 16.60 4.88
C ARG A 103 8.31 15.98 5.75
N LYS A 104 8.24 14.66 5.95
CA LYS A 104 9.16 13.99 6.86
C LYS A 104 10.50 13.68 6.22
N PHE A 105 10.50 13.27 4.95
CA PHE A 105 11.71 12.78 4.27
C PHE A 105 12.15 13.66 3.10
N GLY A 106 11.35 14.64 2.72
CA GLY A 106 11.69 15.58 1.66
C GLY A 106 11.34 15.11 0.25
N LYS A 107 11.09 13.81 0.08
CA LYS A 107 10.78 13.26 -1.25
C LYS A 107 10.14 11.89 -1.10
N SER A 108 9.62 11.36 -2.21
CA SER A 108 9.18 9.98 -2.28
C SER A 108 10.39 9.04 -2.30
N TYR A 109 10.26 7.84 -1.73
CA TYR A 109 11.36 6.89 -1.63
C TYR A 109 11.78 6.37 -3.02
N TYR A 110 10.79 5.99 -3.84
CA TYR A 110 11.04 5.47 -5.19
C TYR A 110 10.79 6.52 -6.25
#